data_5a8fcc650358832fa73ca8684d2ae672
#
_entry.id   5a8fcc650358832fa73ca8684d2ae672
#
_cell.length_a   1.000
_cell.length_b   1.000
_cell.length_c   1.000
_cell.angle_alpha   90.00
_cell.angle_beta   90.00
_cell.angle_gamma   90.00
#
_symmetry.space_group_name_H-M   'P 1'
#
loop_
_entity.id
_entity.type
_entity.pdbx_description
1 polymer ?
#
loop_
_entity_poly.entity_id
_entity_poly.type
_entity_poly.pdbx_seq_one_letter_code
_entity_poly.pdbx_strand_id
1 'polypeptide(L)'
;ARVAGDGFGFRYQYLAGGSNTGTGWASWNPNGEFVTHYVSESAAAGVTPVFSYYMIRQSIPGASQDEPQGVRTNLQNVATMRSYLDDVELFFERAGASGSTVVFHFEPDLWGFVQQSSQDDDGRTFKVAVGSTQQKYANGRPDNAAGLAQTVVAMRDALAPNVVLGYHASWWGTGEDPAYSNPSDHRMRELAARSAAFYESLGTNFDVVFMEFSDRDAAFKQYVYGDGGASWWDSDDF
;
A
#
# COMPACT_ATOMS: atom_id res chain seq x y z
N ALA A 1 -10.65 -14.14 18.32
CA ALA A 1 -10.92 -15.59 18.28
C ALA A 1 -9.58 -16.29 18.14
N ARG A 2 -9.22 -17.12 19.11
CA ARG A 2 -8.05 -17.97 19.06
C ARG A 2 -8.28 -19.04 18.00
N VAL A 3 -7.54 -19.01 16.90
CA VAL A 3 -7.39 -20.20 16.05
C VAL A 3 -6.31 -21.05 16.72
N ALA A 4 -6.75 -21.91 17.63
CA ALA A 4 -5.85 -22.81 18.32
C ALA A 4 -5.47 -23.93 17.36
N GLY A 5 -4.20 -24.07 17.03
CA GLY A 5 -3.62 -25.28 16.47
C GLY A 5 -3.28 -25.27 14.97
N ASP A 6 -3.57 -24.21 14.22
CA ASP A 6 -3.44 -24.28 12.75
C ASP A 6 -2.13 -23.70 12.17
N GLY A 7 -1.16 -23.35 13.02
CA GLY A 7 0.19 -22.98 12.57
C GLY A 7 0.28 -21.66 11.77
N PHE A 8 -0.72 -20.78 11.85
CA PHE A 8 -0.64 -19.45 11.24
C PHE A 8 0.43 -18.60 11.94
N GLY A 9 1.37 -18.05 11.16
CA GLY A 9 2.41 -17.15 11.66
C GLY A 9 1.99 -15.68 11.70
N PHE A 10 0.90 -15.32 11.04
CA PHE A 10 0.47 -13.92 10.85
C PHE A 10 -1.01 -13.73 11.19
N ARG A 11 -1.34 -12.52 11.64
CA ARG A 11 -2.70 -12.04 11.88
C ARG A 11 -2.87 -10.69 11.15
N TYR A 12 -3.89 -10.60 10.32
CA TYR A 12 -4.10 -9.52 9.37
C TYR A 12 -5.24 -8.59 9.76
N GLN A 13 -5.06 -7.27 9.57
CA GLN A 13 -6.06 -6.24 9.83
C GLN A 13 -5.92 -5.06 8.89
N TYR A 14 -7.02 -4.62 8.31
CA TYR A 14 -7.09 -3.33 7.62
C TYR A 14 -7.11 -2.16 8.61
N LEU A 15 -6.38 -1.10 8.27
CA LEU A 15 -6.55 0.24 8.83
C LEU A 15 -7.17 1.12 7.74
N ALA A 16 -8.40 1.55 7.95
CA ALA A 16 -9.25 2.15 6.93
C ALA A 16 -10.10 3.30 7.49
N GLY A 17 -10.89 3.94 6.64
CA GLY A 17 -11.87 4.97 7.01
C GLY A 17 -11.45 6.39 6.67
N GLY A 18 -10.29 6.59 6.05
CA GLY A 18 -9.77 7.89 5.63
C GLY A 18 -9.13 8.70 6.77
N SER A 19 -8.06 9.43 6.46
CA SER A 19 -7.24 10.14 7.45
C SER A 19 -7.85 11.45 7.96
N ASN A 20 -8.85 12.00 7.25
CA ASN A 20 -9.47 13.30 7.56
C ASN A 20 -10.99 13.26 7.60
N THR A 21 -11.58 12.08 7.81
CA THR A 21 -13.03 11.86 7.86
C THR A 21 -13.60 11.91 9.30
N GLY A 22 -12.74 11.74 10.31
CA GLY A 22 -13.15 11.55 11.69
C GLY A 22 -13.62 10.13 12.04
N THR A 23 -13.64 9.21 11.07
CA THR A 23 -14.06 7.80 11.23
C THR A 23 -12.95 6.81 10.91
N GLY A 24 -11.73 7.29 10.60
CA GLY A 24 -10.55 6.46 10.34
C GLY A 24 -10.10 5.65 11.55
N TRP A 25 -9.22 4.69 11.31
CA TRP A 25 -8.72 3.74 12.33
C TRP A 25 -8.23 4.41 13.62
N ALA A 26 -7.64 5.59 13.52
CA ALA A 26 -7.13 6.35 14.66
C ALA A 26 -8.22 6.74 15.67
N SER A 27 -9.50 6.72 15.25
CA SER A 27 -10.67 7.01 16.07
C SER A 27 -11.37 5.76 16.64
N TRP A 28 -11.01 4.54 16.21
CA TRP A 28 -11.66 3.30 16.69
C TRP A 28 -11.38 3.04 18.17
N ASN A 29 -10.18 3.42 18.63
CA ASN A 29 -9.87 3.59 20.04
C ASN A 29 -9.18 4.96 20.21
N PRO A 30 -9.28 5.61 21.38
CA PRO A 30 -8.67 6.92 21.61
C PRO A 30 -7.19 6.94 21.22
N ASN A 31 -6.77 7.99 20.52
CA ASN A 31 -5.36 8.21 20.16
C ASN A 31 -4.70 7.06 19.38
N GLY A 32 -5.44 6.30 18.56
CA GLY A 32 -4.88 5.20 17.78
C GLY A 32 -4.49 3.97 18.60
N GLU A 33 -4.99 3.83 19.81
CA GLU A 33 -4.69 2.66 20.70
C GLU A 33 -5.13 1.33 20.10
N PHE A 34 -5.99 1.34 19.07
CA PHE A 34 -6.34 0.13 18.34
C PHE A 34 -5.11 -0.66 17.87
N VAL A 35 -4.10 0.02 17.31
CA VAL A 35 -2.85 -0.61 16.88
C VAL A 35 -2.11 -1.21 18.08
N THR A 36 -2.00 -0.49 19.19
CA THR A 36 -1.36 -0.98 20.42
C THR A 36 -2.02 -2.26 20.95
N HIS A 37 -3.36 -2.27 21.00
CA HIS A 37 -4.13 -3.45 21.44
C HIS A 37 -3.94 -4.63 20.50
N TYR A 38 -4.05 -4.39 19.18
CA TYR A 38 -3.90 -5.44 18.19
C TYR A 38 -2.51 -6.08 18.20
N VAL A 39 -1.45 -5.27 18.32
CA VAL A 39 -0.07 -5.76 18.43
C VAL A 39 0.12 -6.57 19.71
N SER A 40 -0.35 -6.07 20.86
CA SER A 40 -0.23 -6.75 22.14
C SER A 40 -0.94 -8.12 22.13
N GLU A 41 -2.17 -8.17 21.62
CA GLU A 41 -2.93 -9.42 21.49
C GLU A 41 -2.25 -10.41 20.53
N SER A 42 -1.70 -9.92 19.42
CA SER A 42 -1.00 -10.74 18.43
C SER A 42 0.26 -11.35 19.04
N ALA A 43 1.06 -10.55 19.73
CA ALA A 43 2.26 -11.01 20.44
C ALA A 43 1.91 -12.05 21.51
N ALA A 44 0.84 -11.83 22.30
CA ALA A 44 0.36 -12.80 23.28
C ALA A 44 -0.11 -14.12 22.66
N ALA A 45 -0.57 -14.08 21.41
CA ALA A 45 -0.98 -15.25 20.63
C ALA A 45 0.19 -15.92 19.89
N GLY A 46 1.40 -15.36 19.91
CA GLY A 46 2.58 -15.87 19.21
C GLY A 46 2.50 -15.69 17.69
N VAL A 47 1.74 -14.69 17.20
CA VAL A 47 1.60 -14.39 15.76
C VAL A 47 2.05 -12.97 15.46
N THR A 48 2.55 -12.75 14.25
CA THR A 48 2.96 -11.42 13.78
C THR A 48 1.77 -10.64 13.24
N PRO A 49 1.47 -9.42 13.75
CA PRO A 49 0.43 -8.58 13.19
C PRO A 49 0.85 -8.01 11.82
N VAL A 50 -0.07 -8.03 10.86
CA VAL A 50 0.06 -7.41 9.55
C VAL A 50 -1.05 -6.37 9.42
N PHE A 51 -0.68 -5.12 9.20
CA PHE A 51 -1.64 -4.06 8.95
C PHE A 51 -1.63 -3.65 7.48
N SER A 52 -2.75 -3.82 6.79
CA SER A 52 -2.99 -3.17 5.50
C SER A 52 -3.52 -1.77 5.72
N TYR A 53 -2.66 -0.80 5.49
CA TYR A 53 -2.99 0.61 5.61
C TYR A 53 -3.64 1.08 4.30
N TYR A 54 -4.95 1.36 4.36
CA TYR A 54 -5.76 1.70 3.19
C TYR A 54 -6.60 2.95 3.49
N MET A 55 -5.96 4.11 3.46
CA MET A 55 -6.54 5.36 3.94
C MET A 55 -6.77 6.38 2.83
N ILE A 56 -5.86 6.43 1.84
CA ILE A 56 -5.87 7.54 0.87
C ILE A 56 -7.14 7.54 0.03
N ARG A 57 -7.60 6.35 -0.41
CA ARG A 57 -8.82 6.20 -1.22
C ARG A 57 -10.06 6.72 -0.51
N GLN A 58 -10.15 6.51 0.80
CA GLN A 58 -11.30 6.83 1.63
C GLN A 58 -11.24 8.23 2.23
N SER A 59 -10.13 8.95 2.05
CA SER A 59 -9.98 10.34 2.51
C SER A 59 -10.80 11.31 1.66
N ILE A 60 -11.17 12.46 2.24
CA ILE A 60 -11.88 13.51 1.53
C ILE A 60 -10.92 14.59 1.03
N PRO A 61 -11.22 15.24 -0.12
CA PRO A 61 -12.48 15.20 -0.85
C PRO A 61 -12.64 14.06 -1.87
N GLY A 62 -11.62 13.24 -2.10
CA GLY A 62 -11.61 12.22 -3.17
C GLY A 62 -12.56 11.04 -2.97
N ALA A 63 -13.00 10.76 -1.73
CA ALA A 63 -13.80 9.58 -1.40
C ALA A 63 -15.10 9.41 -2.22
N SER A 64 -15.68 10.50 -2.71
CA SER A 64 -16.92 10.48 -3.52
C SER A 64 -16.70 10.33 -5.02
N GLN A 65 -15.44 10.30 -5.47
CA GLN A 65 -15.08 10.18 -6.89
C GLN A 65 -14.83 8.71 -7.27
N ASP A 66 -14.65 8.42 -8.57
CA ASP A 66 -14.10 7.12 -8.95
C ASP A 66 -12.71 6.92 -8.37
N GLU A 67 -12.26 5.68 -8.32
CA GLU A 67 -11.08 5.33 -7.52
C GLU A 67 -9.80 6.02 -8.01
N PRO A 68 -9.42 5.96 -9.30
CA PRO A 68 -8.22 6.65 -9.80
C PRO A 68 -8.24 8.15 -9.57
N GLN A 69 -9.39 8.78 -9.82
CA GLN A 69 -9.54 10.22 -9.66
C GLN A 69 -9.55 10.61 -8.17
N GLY A 70 -10.18 9.82 -7.32
CA GLY A 70 -10.24 10.05 -5.88
C GLY A 70 -8.85 9.96 -5.23
N VAL A 71 -8.07 8.95 -5.58
CA VAL A 71 -6.68 8.80 -5.14
C VAL A 71 -5.84 10.00 -5.59
N ARG A 72 -5.91 10.37 -6.88
CA ARG A 72 -5.20 11.55 -7.41
C ARG A 72 -5.60 12.83 -6.67
N THR A 73 -6.89 13.06 -6.48
CA THR A 73 -7.40 14.26 -5.80
C THR A 73 -6.85 14.36 -4.38
N ASN A 74 -6.86 13.26 -3.63
CA ASN A 74 -6.38 13.22 -2.25
C ASN A 74 -4.85 13.40 -2.18
N LEU A 75 -4.10 12.71 -3.02
CA LEU A 75 -2.64 12.83 -3.06
C LEU A 75 -2.17 14.25 -3.39
N GLN A 76 -2.91 14.99 -4.19
CA GLN A 76 -2.56 16.37 -4.58
C GLN A 76 -3.11 17.44 -3.64
N ASN A 77 -3.95 17.07 -2.67
CA ASN A 77 -4.52 18.00 -1.70
C ASN A 77 -3.61 18.14 -0.47
N VAL A 78 -3.05 19.32 -0.26
CA VAL A 78 -2.10 19.59 0.83
C VAL A 78 -2.70 19.31 2.21
N ALA A 79 -3.96 19.70 2.45
CA ALA A 79 -4.61 19.49 3.75
C ALA A 79 -4.88 18.02 4.03
N THR A 80 -5.35 17.28 3.00
CA THR A 80 -5.57 15.84 3.09
C THR A 80 -4.25 15.10 3.34
N MET A 81 -3.19 15.43 2.58
CA MET A 81 -1.90 14.79 2.74
C MET A 81 -1.21 15.17 4.06
N ARG A 82 -1.46 16.35 4.60
CA ARG A 82 -1.00 16.67 5.96
C ARG A 82 -1.65 15.74 6.99
N SER A 83 -2.96 15.59 6.97
CA SER A 83 -3.68 14.67 7.87
C SER A 83 -3.24 13.22 7.66
N TYR A 84 -3.02 12.83 6.40
CA TYR A 84 -2.56 11.50 6.04
C TYR A 84 -1.17 11.19 6.61
N LEU A 85 -0.21 12.09 6.45
CA LEU A 85 1.14 11.90 6.98
C LEU A 85 1.19 11.95 8.51
N ASP A 86 0.35 12.76 9.15
CA ASP A 86 0.21 12.77 10.62
C ASP A 86 -0.43 11.46 11.11
N ASP A 87 -1.35 10.86 10.36
CA ASP A 87 -1.95 9.55 10.65
C ASP A 87 -0.93 8.38 10.49
N VAL A 88 -0.09 8.42 9.45
CA VAL A 88 1.03 7.47 9.27
C VAL A 88 2.05 7.60 10.39
N GLU A 89 2.37 8.82 10.81
CA GLU A 89 3.26 9.07 11.95
C GLU A 89 2.69 8.43 13.24
N LEU A 90 1.40 8.64 13.52
CA LEU A 90 0.71 8.05 14.66
C LEU A 90 0.80 6.51 14.64
N PHE A 91 0.59 5.90 13.45
CA PHE A 91 0.75 4.45 13.32
C PHE A 91 2.15 4.00 13.75
N PHE A 92 3.20 4.63 13.23
CA PHE A 92 4.57 4.25 13.57
C PHE A 92 4.89 4.49 15.05
N GLU A 93 4.38 5.56 15.66
CA GLU A 93 4.51 5.78 17.11
C GLU A 93 3.88 4.63 17.90
N ARG A 94 2.68 4.18 17.55
CA ARG A 94 1.98 3.09 18.26
C ARG A 94 2.64 1.73 18.01
N ALA A 95 3.01 1.42 16.79
CA ALA A 95 3.67 0.17 16.43
C ALA A 95 5.09 0.11 17.00
N GLY A 96 5.84 1.21 16.93
CA GLY A 96 7.20 1.32 17.45
C GLY A 96 7.30 1.13 18.96
N ALA A 97 6.34 1.69 19.70
CA ALA A 97 6.31 1.59 21.16
C ALA A 97 6.19 0.15 21.67
N SER A 98 5.72 -0.80 20.86
CA SER A 98 5.57 -2.20 21.26
C SER A 98 6.88 -2.97 21.31
N GLY A 99 7.89 -2.58 20.51
CA GLY A 99 9.13 -3.33 20.30
C GLY A 99 8.96 -4.68 19.61
N SER A 100 7.72 -5.15 19.37
CA SER A 100 7.43 -6.40 18.66
C SER A 100 7.53 -6.20 17.16
N THR A 101 7.86 -7.25 16.41
CA THR A 101 7.81 -7.20 14.94
C THR A 101 6.38 -6.95 14.48
N VAL A 102 6.20 -5.94 13.63
CA VAL A 102 4.93 -5.56 13.01
C VAL A 102 5.17 -5.46 11.51
N VAL A 103 4.25 -5.96 10.70
CA VAL A 103 4.32 -5.77 9.24
C VAL A 103 3.32 -4.69 8.84
N PHE A 104 3.80 -3.71 8.07
CA PHE A 104 3.00 -2.61 7.55
C PHE A 104 2.92 -2.69 6.04
N HIS A 105 1.81 -3.19 5.54
CA HIS A 105 1.47 -3.25 4.13
C HIS A 105 0.90 -1.90 3.71
N PHE A 106 1.73 -1.10 3.03
CA PHE A 106 1.44 0.29 2.74
C PHE A 106 0.59 0.44 1.48
N GLU A 107 -0.64 0.90 1.64
CA GLU A 107 -1.58 1.31 0.60
C GLU A 107 -1.68 0.34 -0.58
N PRO A 108 -2.40 -0.76 -0.45
CA PRO A 108 -2.77 -1.58 -1.61
C PRO A 108 -3.33 -0.73 -2.74
N ASP A 109 -2.96 -1.03 -3.99
CA ASP A 109 -3.38 -0.35 -5.23
C ASP A 109 -2.81 1.07 -5.47
N LEU A 110 -2.39 1.78 -4.43
CA LEU A 110 -1.89 3.16 -4.57
C LEU A 110 -0.82 3.28 -5.66
N TRP A 111 0.20 2.42 -5.57
CA TRP A 111 1.34 2.50 -6.46
C TRP A 111 0.99 2.15 -7.91
N GLY A 112 -0.02 1.30 -8.13
CA GLY A 112 -0.57 1.02 -9.45
C GLY A 112 -1.20 2.27 -10.07
N PHE A 113 -2.06 2.99 -9.36
CA PHE A 113 -2.65 4.25 -9.84
C PHE A 113 -1.60 5.33 -10.08
N VAL A 114 -0.59 5.41 -9.23
CA VAL A 114 0.51 6.35 -9.39
C VAL A 114 1.34 6.00 -10.63
N GLN A 115 1.71 4.74 -10.82
CA GLN A 115 2.48 4.28 -11.98
C GLN A 115 1.73 4.55 -13.29
N GLN A 116 0.46 4.15 -13.40
CA GLN A 116 -0.37 4.43 -14.59
C GLN A 116 -0.45 5.91 -14.94
N SER A 117 -0.33 6.76 -13.95
CA SER A 117 -0.45 8.21 -14.10
C SER A 117 0.89 8.92 -14.24
N SER A 118 2.00 8.21 -14.08
CA SER A 118 3.36 8.72 -14.22
C SER A 118 3.77 8.73 -15.69
N GLN A 119 4.71 9.61 -16.04
CA GLN A 119 5.36 9.58 -17.35
C GLN A 119 6.52 8.59 -17.33
N ASP A 120 6.59 7.71 -18.31
CA ASP A 120 7.68 6.76 -18.48
C ASP A 120 7.95 5.86 -17.24
N ASP A 121 6.89 5.46 -16.54
CA ASP A 121 6.96 4.70 -15.29
C ASP A 121 7.88 5.37 -14.23
N ASP A 122 7.95 6.70 -14.21
CA ASP A 122 8.77 7.46 -13.27
C ASP A 122 7.90 8.17 -12.22
N GLY A 123 7.88 7.64 -10.98
CA GLY A 123 7.11 8.19 -9.88
C GLY A 123 7.46 9.64 -9.50
N ARG A 124 8.64 10.13 -9.90
CA ARG A 124 9.04 11.54 -9.70
C ARG A 124 8.21 12.49 -10.54
N THR A 125 7.57 12.00 -11.60
CA THR A 125 6.71 12.81 -12.49
C THR A 125 5.28 12.93 -11.97
N PHE A 126 4.84 12.06 -11.04
CA PHE A 126 3.51 12.13 -10.47
C PHE A 126 3.48 13.04 -9.24
N LYS A 127 2.64 14.08 -9.30
CA LYS A 127 2.52 15.08 -8.23
C LYS A 127 1.80 14.53 -7.01
N VAL A 128 2.43 14.64 -5.85
CA VAL A 128 1.89 14.37 -4.52
C VAL A 128 2.25 15.52 -3.59
N ALA A 129 1.33 16.02 -2.80
CA ALA A 129 1.63 17.03 -1.80
C ALA A 129 2.39 16.37 -0.62
N VAL A 130 3.68 16.62 -0.53
CA VAL A 130 4.58 16.07 0.49
C VAL A 130 5.28 17.19 1.26
N GLY A 131 6.32 17.80 0.68
CA GLY A 131 7.05 18.90 1.31
C GLY A 131 6.17 20.11 1.58
N SER A 132 5.20 20.37 0.68
CA SER A 132 4.19 21.43 0.84
C SER A 132 3.28 21.24 2.06
N THR A 133 3.16 20.03 2.61
CA THR A 133 2.39 19.76 3.84
C THR A 133 3.06 20.34 5.09
N GLN A 134 4.38 20.59 5.05
CA GLN A 134 5.18 20.99 6.20
C GLN A 134 5.14 19.99 7.38
N GLN A 135 4.81 18.73 7.11
CA GLN A 135 4.96 17.66 8.09
C GLN A 135 6.44 17.43 8.37
N LYS A 136 6.84 17.19 9.61
CA LYS A 136 8.26 17.24 10.02
C LYS A 136 9.19 16.30 9.24
N TYR A 137 8.72 15.10 8.87
CA TYR A 137 9.50 14.12 8.09
C TYR A 137 9.43 14.37 6.58
N ALA A 138 8.43 15.15 6.14
CA ALA A 138 8.23 15.56 4.76
C ALA A 138 8.97 16.85 4.40
N ASN A 139 9.49 17.57 5.39
CA ASN A 139 10.15 18.85 5.17
C ASN A 139 11.38 18.70 4.25
N GLY A 140 11.42 19.50 3.20
CA GLY A 140 12.47 19.46 2.19
C GLY A 140 12.35 18.29 1.18
N ARG A 141 11.34 17.42 1.29
CA ARG A 141 11.07 16.39 0.29
C ARG A 141 10.36 16.97 -0.93
N PRO A 142 10.56 16.39 -2.11
CA PRO A 142 9.85 16.85 -3.30
C PRO A 142 8.35 16.52 -3.23
N ASP A 143 7.52 17.37 -3.84
CA ASP A 143 6.07 17.16 -3.97
C ASP A 143 5.74 16.18 -5.09
N ASN A 144 6.17 14.91 -4.95
CA ASN A 144 5.92 13.81 -5.88
C ASN A 144 5.88 12.46 -5.15
N ALA A 145 5.61 11.38 -5.90
CA ALA A 145 5.47 10.05 -5.32
C ALA A 145 6.78 9.52 -4.69
N ALA A 146 7.94 9.89 -5.23
CA ALA A 146 9.23 9.57 -4.61
C ALA A 146 9.37 10.24 -3.22
N GLY A 147 8.98 11.51 -3.11
CA GLY A 147 8.97 12.21 -1.84
C GLY A 147 8.05 11.55 -0.80
N LEU A 148 6.88 11.04 -1.23
CA LEU A 148 5.98 10.28 -0.34
C LEU A 148 6.66 9.00 0.17
N ALA A 149 7.20 8.17 -0.72
CA ALA A 149 7.87 6.93 -0.34
C ALA A 149 9.03 7.19 0.64
N GLN A 150 9.88 8.17 0.33
CA GLN A 150 11.02 8.57 1.18
C GLN A 150 10.57 9.10 2.54
N THR A 151 9.43 9.78 2.61
CA THR A 151 8.87 10.30 3.88
C THR A 151 8.40 9.16 4.77
N VAL A 152 7.67 8.19 4.20
CA VAL A 152 7.17 7.02 4.94
C VAL A 152 8.32 6.17 5.48
N VAL A 153 9.34 5.92 4.66
CA VAL A 153 10.56 5.19 5.10
C VAL A 153 11.27 5.96 6.22
N ALA A 154 11.44 7.27 6.09
CA ALA A 154 12.09 8.08 7.13
C ALA A 154 11.31 8.09 8.46
N MET A 155 9.97 8.10 8.40
CA MET A 155 9.14 7.97 9.60
C MET A 155 9.34 6.61 10.27
N ARG A 156 9.28 5.51 9.48
CA ARG A 156 9.50 4.16 9.98
C ARG A 156 10.86 4.04 10.66
N ASP A 157 11.92 4.48 10.00
CA ASP A 157 13.28 4.36 10.51
C ASP A 157 13.48 5.13 11.81
N ALA A 158 12.82 6.28 11.95
CA ALA A 158 12.93 7.13 13.13
C ALA A 158 12.06 6.66 14.31
N LEU A 159 10.86 6.15 14.05
CA LEU A 159 9.84 5.91 15.07
C LEU A 159 9.61 4.42 15.37
N ALA A 160 9.81 3.56 14.38
CA ALA A 160 9.40 2.17 14.44
C ALA A 160 10.37 1.21 13.71
N PRO A 161 11.65 1.13 14.12
CA PRO A 161 12.63 0.26 13.45
C PRO A 161 12.28 -1.24 13.56
N ASN A 162 11.32 -1.61 14.41
CA ASN A 162 10.74 -2.95 14.52
C ASN A 162 9.65 -3.22 13.48
N VAL A 163 9.24 -2.23 12.66
CA VAL A 163 8.22 -2.40 11.63
C VAL A 163 8.87 -2.79 10.31
N VAL A 164 8.44 -3.92 9.76
CA VAL A 164 8.75 -4.38 8.40
C VAL A 164 7.81 -3.64 7.45
N LEU A 165 8.37 -2.74 6.66
CA LEU A 165 7.61 -1.90 5.74
C LEU A 165 7.47 -2.58 4.38
N GLY A 166 6.23 -2.76 3.91
CA GLY A 166 5.89 -3.44 2.68
C GLY A 166 5.42 -2.51 1.56
N TYR A 167 6.02 -2.64 0.40
CA TYR A 167 5.55 -2.07 -0.86
C TYR A 167 4.50 -2.99 -1.48
N HIS A 168 3.40 -2.45 -2.03
CA HIS A 168 2.44 -3.22 -2.81
C HIS A 168 2.71 -3.04 -4.30
N ALA A 169 3.08 -4.13 -4.97
CA ALA A 169 3.24 -4.15 -6.42
C ALA A 169 1.92 -4.51 -7.10
N SER A 170 1.34 -3.54 -7.80
CA SER A 170 0.13 -3.73 -8.60
C SER A 170 0.52 -4.01 -10.05
N TRP A 171 0.28 -5.23 -10.53
CA TRP A 171 0.65 -5.66 -11.88
C TRP A 171 0.05 -4.78 -12.97
N TRP A 172 -1.19 -4.35 -12.79
CA TRP A 172 -1.92 -3.48 -13.68
C TRP A 172 -1.38 -2.05 -13.74
N GLY A 173 -0.44 -1.69 -12.87
CA GLY A 173 0.17 -0.35 -12.81
C GLY A 173 0.86 0.08 -14.10
N THR A 174 1.30 -0.87 -14.92
CA THR A 174 1.85 -0.62 -16.27
C THR A 174 0.81 -0.20 -17.32
N GLY A 175 -0.49 -0.24 -16.96
CA GLY A 175 -1.60 -0.03 -17.91
C GLY A 175 -2.06 -1.32 -18.60
N GLU A 176 -1.38 -2.43 -18.40
CA GLU A 176 -1.77 -3.76 -18.84
C GLU A 176 -1.79 -4.71 -17.66
N ASP A 177 -2.94 -5.34 -17.41
CA ASP A 177 -3.06 -6.34 -16.36
C ASP A 177 -2.79 -7.72 -16.93
N PRO A 178 -1.68 -8.38 -16.54
CA PRO A 178 -1.33 -9.70 -17.07
C PRO A 178 -2.36 -10.76 -16.73
N ALA A 179 -3.07 -10.67 -15.60
CA ALA A 179 -4.15 -11.59 -15.25
C ALA A 179 -5.34 -11.52 -16.23
N TYR A 180 -5.48 -10.42 -16.98
CA TYR A 180 -6.52 -10.25 -17.97
C TYR A 180 -6.02 -10.44 -19.40
N SER A 181 -4.81 -10.00 -19.72
CA SER A 181 -4.29 -9.99 -21.09
C SER A 181 -3.61 -11.28 -21.49
N ASN A 182 -3.20 -12.12 -20.51
CA ASN A 182 -2.42 -13.33 -20.73
C ASN A 182 -1.28 -13.08 -21.77
N PRO A 183 -0.32 -12.21 -21.45
CA PRO A 183 0.70 -11.78 -22.40
C PRO A 183 1.74 -12.88 -22.61
N SER A 184 2.49 -12.78 -23.72
CA SER A 184 3.65 -13.67 -23.94
C SER A 184 4.75 -13.40 -22.90
N ASP A 185 5.64 -14.40 -22.65
CA ASP A 185 6.80 -14.28 -21.74
C ASP A 185 7.67 -13.06 -22.04
N HIS A 186 7.83 -12.71 -23.32
CA HIS A 186 8.57 -11.49 -23.67
C HIS A 186 7.87 -10.26 -23.14
N ARG A 187 6.54 -10.20 -23.30
CA ARG A 187 5.74 -9.08 -22.80
C ARG A 187 5.69 -9.05 -21.28
N MET A 188 5.60 -10.22 -20.60
CA MET A 188 5.70 -10.31 -19.14
C MET A 188 7.00 -9.70 -18.62
N ARG A 189 8.14 -10.03 -19.24
CA ARG A 189 9.45 -9.44 -18.88
C ARG A 189 9.49 -7.93 -19.09
N GLU A 190 8.86 -7.40 -20.14
CA GLU A 190 8.75 -5.95 -20.34
C GLU A 190 7.92 -5.27 -19.25
N LEU A 191 6.76 -5.85 -18.89
CA LEU A 191 5.89 -5.33 -17.84
C LEU A 191 6.61 -5.36 -16.48
N ALA A 192 7.28 -6.46 -16.16
CA ALA A 192 8.07 -6.58 -14.93
C ALA A 192 9.21 -5.54 -14.88
N ALA A 193 9.91 -5.33 -16.01
CA ALA A 193 10.98 -4.32 -16.08
C ALA A 193 10.43 -2.89 -15.87
N ARG A 194 9.26 -2.58 -16.40
CA ARG A 194 8.59 -1.29 -16.20
C ARG A 194 8.18 -1.09 -14.73
N SER A 195 7.61 -2.13 -14.08
CA SER A 195 7.26 -2.08 -12.66
C SER A 195 8.50 -1.91 -11.78
N ALA A 196 9.61 -2.58 -12.12
CA ALA A 196 10.88 -2.41 -11.43
C ALA A 196 11.44 -0.98 -11.60
N ALA A 197 11.41 -0.42 -12.81
CA ALA A 197 11.83 0.96 -13.08
C ALA A 197 11.01 1.97 -12.27
N PHE A 198 9.69 1.78 -12.19
CA PHE A 198 8.84 2.61 -11.34
C PHE A 198 9.26 2.54 -9.88
N TYR A 199 9.43 1.33 -9.32
CA TYR A 199 9.90 1.14 -7.94
C TYR A 199 11.24 1.83 -7.69
N GLU A 200 12.22 1.65 -8.58
CA GLU A 200 13.54 2.29 -8.48
C GLU A 200 13.44 3.83 -8.51
N SER A 201 12.49 4.38 -9.25
CA SER A 201 12.26 5.83 -9.34
C SER A 201 11.84 6.47 -8.02
N LEU A 202 11.30 5.68 -7.08
CA LEU A 202 10.93 6.14 -5.74
C LEU A 202 12.17 6.53 -4.90
N GLY A 203 13.35 6.00 -5.25
CA GLY A 203 14.65 6.39 -4.65
C GLY A 203 14.76 6.06 -3.16
N THR A 204 14.09 5.01 -2.72
CA THR A 204 14.15 4.45 -1.37
C THR A 204 13.82 2.97 -1.41
N ASN A 205 14.07 2.25 -0.30
CA ASN A 205 13.81 0.81 -0.23
C ASN A 205 12.73 0.50 0.80
N PHE A 206 11.84 -0.40 0.43
CA PHE A 206 10.94 -1.11 1.33
C PHE A 206 11.57 -2.44 1.73
N ASP A 207 11.15 -3.01 2.86
CA ASP A 207 11.76 -4.24 3.37
C ASP A 207 11.23 -5.49 2.68
N VAL A 208 9.94 -5.47 2.28
CA VAL A 208 9.26 -6.57 1.60
C VAL A 208 8.33 -6.05 0.51
N VAL A 209 8.00 -6.92 -0.43
CA VAL A 209 7.03 -6.65 -1.49
C VAL A 209 5.80 -7.52 -1.27
N PHE A 210 4.64 -6.90 -1.28
CA PHE A 210 3.35 -7.57 -1.37
C PHE A 210 2.93 -7.62 -2.83
N MET A 211 2.43 -8.76 -3.26
CA MET A 211 1.98 -9.00 -4.62
C MET A 211 0.69 -9.82 -4.57
N GLU A 212 -0.23 -9.52 -5.48
CA GLU A 212 -1.40 -10.35 -5.70
C GLU A 212 -1.08 -11.37 -6.79
N PHE A 213 -0.61 -12.54 -6.42
CA PHE A 213 -0.58 -13.69 -7.33
C PHE A 213 -1.99 -14.28 -7.38
N SER A 214 -2.81 -13.73 -8.25
CA SER A 214 -4.20 -14.12 -8.32
C SER A 214 -4.69 -14.16 -9.76
N ASP A 215 -4.98 -15.35 -10.19
CA ASP A 215 -5.80 -15.64 -11.36
C ASP A 215 -7.30 -15.68 -11.00
N ARG A 216 -7.70 -14.96 -9.94
CA ARG A 216 -9.04 -14.99 -9.31
C ARG A 216 -10.20 -14.91 -10.30
N ASP A 217 -10.03 -14.21 -11.41
CA ASP A 217 -11.05 -14.04 -12.43
C ASP A 217 -10.96 -15.11 -13.53
N ALA A 218 -9.94 -15.98 -13.51
CA ALA A 218 -9.73 -17.01 -14.53
C ALA A 218 -10.89 -17.99 -14.62
N ALA A 219 -11.41 -18.45 -13.46
CA ALA A 219 -12.58 -19.31 -13.44
C ALA A 219 -13.82 -18.64 -14.03
N PHE A 220 -14.06 -17.37 -13.72
CA PHE A 220 -15.15 -16.60 -14.29
C PHE A 220 -15.00 -16.47 -15.82
N LYS A 221 -13.81 -16.12 -16.30
CA LYS A 221 -13.53 -16.04 -17.74
C LYS A 221 -13.74 -17.38 -18.44
N GLN A 222 -13.25 -18.47 -17.85
CA GLN A 222 -13.41 -19.79 -18.43
C GLN A 222 -14.89 -20.22 -18.49
N TYR A 223 -15.66 -20.06 -17.41
CA TYR A 223 -17.02 -20.60 -17.35
C TYR A 223 -18.09 -19.63 -17.85
N VAL A 224 -17.85 -18.33 -17.83
CA VAL A 224 -18.82 -17.32 -18.27
C VAL A 224 -18.50 -16.80 -19.67
N TYR A 225 -17.23 -16.52 -19.96
CA TYR A 225 -16.81 -16.00 -21.25
C TYR A 225 -16.37 -17.09 -22.23
N GLY A 226 -16.10 -18.32 -21.74
CA GLY A 226 -15.72 -19.44 -22.58
C GLY A 226 -14.31 -19.31 -23.19
N ASP A 227 -13.35 -18.72 -22.46
CA ASP A 227 -11.98 -18.50 -22.93
C ASP A 227 -11.14 -19.80 -23.02
N GLY A 228 -11.72 -20.96 -22.68
CA GLY A 228 -11.04 -22.25 -22.73
C GLY A 228 -9.99 -22.45 -21.61
N GLY A 229 -9.95 -21.56 -20.63
CA GLY A 229 -8.97 -21.60 -19.56
C GLY A 229 -7.68 -20.83 -19.85
N ALA A 230 -7.67 -19.98 -20.87
CA ALA A 230 -6.51 -19.20 -21.30
C ALA A 230 -6.05 -18.15 -20.25
N SER A 231 -6.88 -17.86 -19.27
CA SER A 231 -6.56 -16.89 -18.20
C SER A 231 -6.07 -17.53 -16.91
N TRP A 232 -5.93 -18.87 -16.87
CA TRP A 232 -5.27 -19.52 -15.74
C TRP A 232 -3.76 -19.33 -15.84
N TRP A 233 -3.16 -18.97 -14.73
CA TRP A 233 -1.71 -18.80 -14.66
C TRP A 233 -1.00 -20.14 -14.63
N ASP A 234 0.10 -20.24 -15.34
CA ASP A 234 1.02 -21.36 -15.29
C ASP A 234 2.38 -20.95 -14.69
N SER A 235 3.38 -21.84 -14.77
CA SER A 235 4.69 -21.57 -14.18
C SER A 235 5.46 -20.41 -14.84
N ASP A 236 5.10 -20.04 -16.05
CA ASP A 236 5.80 -19.02 -16.82
C ASP A 236 5.25 -17.62 -16.53
N ASP A 237 4.06 -17.54 -15.89
CA ASP A 237 3.45 -16.29 -15.44
C ASP A 237 4.04 -15.76 -14.11
N PHE A 238 4.78 -16.60 -13.40
CA PHE A 238 5.46 -16.26 -12.14
C PHE A 238 6.93 -15.93 -12.36
#